data_4199d2de0cc118c5fc28e1af5a856d18
#
_entry.id   4199d2de0cc118c5fc28e1af5a856d18
#
_cell.length_a   1.000
_cell.length_b   1.000
_cell.length_c   1.000
_cell.angle_alpha   90.00
_cell.angle_beta   90.00
_cell.angle_gamma   90.00
#
_symmetry.space_group_name_H-M   'P 1'
#
loop_
_entity.id
_entity.type
_entity.pdbx_description
1 polymer ?
#
loop_
_entity_poly.entity_id
_entity_poly.type
_entity_poly.pdbx_seq_one_letter_code
_entity_poly.pdbx_strand_id
1 'polypeptide(L)'
;MKSLPVLLIAFLPLQAQAQEIQLTLNCQIERAHDFKTRQAGPSSGSFSAIVHMSNSQDATIEVTTGFCFNYVGSLSEQEVIGECKRTVGDSKYWAYLTINRINGEFENVFTSSGGSAEIEYLEGHCTPGKKLF
;
A
#
# COMPACT_ATOMS: atom_id res chain seq x y z
N MET A 1 31.46 39.35 -43.36
CA MET A 1 30.21 38.95 -42.76
C MET A 1 30.47 37.85 -41.75
N LYS A 2 30.36 38.14 -40.50
CA LYS A 2 30.53 37.16 -39.44
C LYS A 2 29.18 36.51 -39.15
N SER A 3 29.01 35.26 -39.48
CA SER A 3 27.85 34.48 -39.08
C SER A 3 27.96 34.22 -37.58
N LEU A 4 27.05 34.79 -36.81
CA LEU A 4 26.91 34.46 -35.41
C LEU A 4 26.39 33.04 -35.29
N PRO A 5 27.06 32.17 -34.52
CA PRO A 5 26.48 30.88 -34.22
C PRO A 5 25.20 31.11 -33.40
N VAL A 6 24.10 30.67 -33.97
CA VAL A 6 22.86 30.59 -33.22
C VAL A 6 23.09 29.51 -32.16
N LEU A 7 23.32 29.95 -30.95
CA LEU A 7 23.34 29.05 -29.79
C LEU A 7 21.90 28.54 -29.61
N LEU A 8 21.61 27.39 -30.20
CA LEU A 8 20.39 26.68 -29.90
C LEU A 8 20.56 26.16 -28.50
N ILE A 9 20.11 26.96 -27.53
CA ILE A 9 19.88 26.47 -26.19
C ILE A 9 18.66 25.57 -26.29
N ALA A 10 18.91 24.27 -26.46
CA ALA A 10 17.89 23.28 -26.31
C ALA A 10 17.46 23.34 -24.85
N PHE A 11 16.39 24.06 -24.57
CA PHE A 11 15.64 23.85 -23.33
C PHE A 11 15.10 22.44 -23.41
N LEU A 12 15.85 21.50 -22.89
CA LEU A 12 15.30 20.21 -22.50
C LEU A 12 14.22 20.57 -21.49
N PRO A 13 12.94 20.25 -21.80
CA PRO A 13 11.94 20.40 -20.76
C PRO A 13 12.45 19.54 -19.62
N LEU A 14 12.70 20.16 -18.48
CA LEU A 14 12.77 19.49 -17.23
C LEU A 14 11.40 18.83 -17.08
N GLN A 15 11.25 17.68 -17.69
CA GLN A 15 10.21 16.78 -17.29
C GLN A 15 10.54 16.49 -15.84
N ALA A 16 9.75 17.11 -14.96
CA ALA A 16 9.70 16.65 -13.59
C ALA A 16 9.33 15.17 -13.69
N GLN A 17 10.32 14.31 -13.78
CA GLN A 17 10.11 12.89 -13.64
C GLN A 17 9.42 12.73 -12.31
N ALA A 18 8.16 12.25 -12.36
CA ALA A 18 7.45 11.87 -11.18
C ALA A 18 8.41 10.97 -10.40
N GLN A 19 9.02 11.51 -9.35
CA GLN A 19 9.90 10.74 -8.50
C GLN A 19 9.02 9.73 -7.79
N GLU A 20 9.11 8.50 -8.22
CA GLU A 20 8.51 7.39 -7.51
C GLU A 20 9.25 7.25 -6.18
N ILE A 21 8.55 7.48 -5.10
CA ILE A 21 9.07 7.25 -3.76
C ILE A 21 8.69 5.85 -3.35
N GLN A 22 9.68 5.05 -3.03
CA GLN A 22 9.50 3.70 -2.53
C GLN A 22 9.83 3.68 -1.05
N LEU A 23 8.89 3.22 -0.24
CA LEU A 23 9.05 3.10 1.20
C LEU A 23 8.84 1.65 1.61
N THR A 24 9.85 1.06 2.26
CA THR A 24 9.73 -0.29 2.83
C THR A 24 9.33 -0.19 4.30
N LEU A 25 8.28 -0.91 4.65
CA LEU A 25 7.73 -0.95 6.01
C LEU A 25 7.78 -2.36 6.55
N ASN A 26 8.07 -2.48 7.84
CA ASN A 26 7.89 -3.70 8.61
C ASN A 26 6.62 -3.55 9.45
N CYS A 27 5.65 -4.42 9.22
CA CYS A 27 4.35 -4.36 9.87
C CYS A 27 4.20 -5.53 10.84
N GLN A 28 3.78 -5.21 12.07
CA GLN A 28 3.52 -6.19 13.13
C GLN A 28 2.02 -6.27 13.36
N ILE A 29 1.48 -7.49 13.28
CA ILE A 29 0.07 -7.73 13.59
C ILE A 29 -0.06 -7.83 15.10
N GLU A 30 -0.93 -7.02 15.68
CA GLU A 30 -1.14 -6.97 17.12
C GLU A 30 -2.49 -7.55 17.54
N ARG A 31 -3.50 -7.36 16.70
CA ARG A 31 -4.86 -7.80 16.98
C ARG A 31 -5.54 -8.34 15.72
N ALA A 32 -6.36 -9.35 15.93
CA ALA A 32 -7.24 -9.89 14.90
C ALA A 32 -8.68 -9.87 15.42
N HIS A 33 -9.61 -9.47 14.56
CA HIS A 33 -11.04 -9.47 14.84
C HIS A 33 -11.72 -10.45 13.88
N ASP A 34 -12.42 -11.40 14.44
CA ASP A 34 -13.27 -12.31 13.67
C ASP A 34 -14.72 -11.84 13.78
N PHE A 35 -15.26 -11.32 12.69
CA PHE A 35 -16.63 -10.81 12.66
C PHE A 35 -17.68 -11.91 12.76
N LYS A 36 -17.34 -13.15 12.41
CA LYS A 36 -18.25 -14.27 12.52
C LYS A 36 -18.50 -14.67 13.97
N THR A 37 -17.47 -14.67 14.80
CA THR A 37 -17.56 -14.98 16.22
C THR A 37 -17.68 -13.74 17.09
N ARG A 38 -17.51 -12.55 16.53
CA ARG A 38 -17.44 -11.26 17.25
C ARG A 38 -16.37 -11.22 18.33
N GLN A 39 -15.36 -12.04 18.20
CA GLN A 39 -14.23 -12.08 19.12
C GLN A 39 -13.08 -11.26 18.56
N ALA A 40 -12.55 -10.37 19.41
CA ALA A 40 -11.30 -9.69 19.16
C ALA A 40 -10.27 -10.21 20.15
N GLY A 41 -9.08 -10.48 19.67
CA GLY A 41 -8.02 -11.00 20.52
C GLY A 41 -6.64 -10.62 20.05
N PRO A 42 -5.62 -10.80 20.89
CA PRO A 42 -4.24 -10.59 20.48
C PRO A 42 -3.89 -11.57 19.37
N SER A 43 -3.16 -11.08 18.39
CA SER A 43 -2.60 -11.88 17.32
C SER A 43 -1.13 -11.53 17.16
N SER A 44 -0.37 -12.45 16.60
CA SER A 44 1.04 -12.23 16.32
C SER A 44 1.31 -12.56 14.85
N GLY A 45 2.32 -11.95 14.32
CA GLY A 45 2.75 -12.13 12.96
C GLY A 45 3.33 -10.82 12.42
N SER A 46 4.07 -10.92 11.37
CA SER A 46 4.67 -9.77 10.72
C SER A 46 4.66 -9.95 9.21
N PHE A 47 4.63 -8.84 8.52
CA PHE A 47 4.80 -8.79 7.08
C PHE A 47 5.56 -7.54 6.68
N SER A 48 6.14 -7.57 5.51
CA SER A 48 6.77 -6.39 4.93
C SER A 48 5.83 -5.80 3.88
N ALA A 49 5.72 -4.50 3.89
CA ALA A 49 4.96 -3.75 2.90
C ALA A 49 5.90 -2.79 2.16
N ILE A 50 5.80 -2.79 0.85
CA ILE A 50 6.52 -1.83 0.01
C ILE A 50 5.49 -0.90 -0.59
N VAL A 51 5.56 0.37 -0.19
CA VAL A 51 4.65 1.40 -0.66
C VAL A 51 5.34 2.18 -1.78
N HIS A 52 4.76 2.13 -2.96
CA HIS A 52 5.17 2.93 -4.10
C HIS A 52 4.24 4.14 -4.20
N MET A 53 4.81 5.33 -4.10
CA MET A 53 4.06 6.58 -4.16
C MET A 53 4.53 7.38 -5.36
N SER A 54 3.59 7.89 -6.14
CA SER A 54 3.86 8.84 -7.22
C SER A 54 3.41 10.24 -6.81
N ASN A 55 3.83 11.25 -7.59
CA ASN A 55 3.40 12.65 -7.36
C ASN A 55 1.90 12.87 -7.60
N SER A 56 1.20 11.88 -8.13
CA SER A 56 -0.21 11.95 -8.51
C SER A 56 -1.12 11.32 -7.49
N GLN A 57 -0.93 11.40 -6.24
CA GLN A 57 -1.81 10.83 -5.20
C GLN A 57 -2.12 9.32 -5.36
N ASP A 58 -1.53 8.68 -6.34
CA ASP A 58 -1.68 7.24 -6.55
C ASP A 58 -0.64 6.49 -5.73
N ALA A 59 -1.05 5.38 -5.16
CA ALA A 59 -0.17 4.52 -4.39
C ALA A 59 -0.45 3.06 -4.71
N THR A 60 0.60 2.25 -4.71
CA THR A 60 0.49 0.79 -4.72
C THR A 60 1.23 0.23 -3.51
N ILE A 61 0.70 -0.83 -2.96
CA ILE A 61 1.30 -1.49 -1.79
C ILE A 61 1.53 -2.96 -2.13
N GLU A 62 2.79 -3.38 -2.09
CA GLU A 62 3.14 -4.79 -2.20
C GLU A 62 3.36 -5.35 -0.79
N VAL A 63 2.75 -6.49 -0.51
CA VAL A 63 2.94 -7.18 0.78
C VAL A 63 3.53 -8.55 0.56
N THR A 64 4.35 -9.00 1.50
CA THR A 64 5.10 -10.25 1.37
C THR A 64 4.30 -11.49 1.71
N THR A 65 3.26 -11.33 2.52
CA THR A 65 2.41 -12.46 2.94
C THR A 65 0.96 -12.02 2.98
N GLY A 66 0.07 -12.99 2.86
CA GLY A 66 -1.35 -12.75 2.95
C GLY A 66 -2.10 -13.21 1.71
N PHE A 67 -3.37 -12.95 1.70
CA PHE A 67 -4.27 -13.35 0.64
C PHE A 67 -4.10 -12.51 -0.63
N CYS A 68 -3.83 -11.24 -0.48
CA CYS A 68 -3.50 -10.31 -1.55
C CYS A 68 -2.06 -9.84 -1.41
N PHE A 69 -1.35 -9.77 -2.53
CA PHE A 69 0.04 -9.29 -2.57
C PHE A 69 0.17 -7.88 -3.10
N ASN A 70 -0.78 -7.42 -3.89
CA ASN A 70 -0.74 -6.10 -4.49
C ASN A 70 -2.05 -5.35 -4.24
N TYR A 71 -1.92 -4.20 -3.63
CA TYR A 71 -3.02 -3.28 -3.37
C TYR A 71 -2.83 -2.03 -4.22
N VAL A 72 -3.90 -1.56 -4.81
CA VAL A 72 -3.92 -0.32 -5.61
C VAL A 72 -4.84 0.68 -4.95
N GLY A 73 -4.40 1.90 -4.82
CA GLY A 73 -5.21 2.91 -4.17
C GLY A 73 -4.65 4.31 -4.24
N SER A 74 -4.78 5.02 -3.16
CA SER A 74 -4.49 6.45 -3.11
C SER A 74 -3.72 6.84 -1.86
N LEU A 75 -3.07 7.98 -1.96
CA LEU A 75 -2.28 8.61 -0.92
C LEU A 75 -2.95 9.91 -0.50
N SER A 76 -3.14 10.10 0.79
CA SER A 76 -3.48 11.39 1.39
C SER A 76 -2.35 11.84 2.31
N GLU A 77 -2.49 13.02 2.92
CA GLU A 77 -1.52 13.50 3.90
C GLU A 77 -1.43 12.61 5.14
N GLN A 78 -2.54 11.93 5.48
CA GLN A 78 -2.66 11.17 6.71
C GLN A 78 -2.51 9.67 6.50
N GLU A 79 -2.89 9.13 5.34
CA GLU A 79 -2.96 7.69 5.16
C GLU A 79 -2.72 7.25 3.72
N VAL A 80 -2.30 6.00 3.59
CA VAL A 80 -2.27 5.27 2.33
C VAL A 80 -3.38 4.23 2.39
N ILE A 81 -4.24 4.22 1.39
CA ILE A 81 -5.34 3.27 1.29
C ILE A 81 -5.14 2.44 0.02
N GLY A 82 -5.15 1.13 0.15
CA GLY A 82 -5.05 0.22 -0.97
C GLY A 82 -6.20 -0.78 -0.99
N GLU A 83 -6.61 -1.18 -2.17
CA GLU A 83 -7.65 -2.16 -2.40
C GLU A 83 -7.11 -3.29 -3.27
N CYS A 84 -7.43 -4.52 -2.93
CA CYS A 84 -7.11 -5.71 -3.70
C CYS A 84 -8.39 -6.50 -3.95
N LYS A 85 -8.67 -6.80 -5.20
CA LYS A 85 -9.79 -7.63 -5.60
C LYS A 85 -9.26 -8.89 -6.27
N ARG A 86 -9.82 -10.03 -5.88
CA ARG A 86 -9.44 -11.32 -6.46
C ARG A 86 -10.67 -12.19 -6.62
N THR A 87 -10.73 -12.92 -7.74
CA THR A 87 -11.77 -13.91 -7.98
C THR A 87 -11.12 -15.27 -8.10
N VAL A 88 -11.59 -16.24 -7.31
CA VAL A 88 -11.14 -17.63 -7.35
C VAL A 88 -12.39 -18.51 -7.50
N GLY A 89 -12.57 -19.10 -8.69
CA GLY A 89 -13.80 -19.81 -9.00
C GLY A 89 -15.01 -18.88 -8.96
N ASP A 90 -16.03 -19.25 -8.19
CA ASP A 90 -17.25 -18.43 -8.01
C ASP A 90 -17.15 -17.46 -6.83
N SER A 91 -16.05 -17.49 -6.11
CA SER A 91 -15.86 -16.64 -4.92
C SER A 91 -15.09 -15.38 -5.26
N LYS A 92 -15.61 -14.26 -4.77
CA LYS A 92 -14.97 -12.96 -4.88
C LYS A 92 -14.40 -12.57 -3.53
N TYR A 93 -13.16 -12.07 -3.56
CA TYR A 93 -12.45 -11.64 -2.37
C TYR A 93 -12.02 -10.19 -2.52
N TRP A 94 -12.20 -9.44 -1.46
CA TRP A 94 -11.74 -8.05 -1.36
C TRP A 94 -10.89 -7.90 -0.13
N ALA A 95 -9.82 -7.16 -0.27
CA ALA A 95 -9.01 -6.74 0.84
C ALA A 95 -8.75 -5.25 0.77
N TYR A 96 -8.78 -4.61 1.92
CA TYR A 96 -8.48 -3.18 2.08
C TYR A 96 -7.35 -3.06 3.08
N LEU A 97 -6.32 -2.34 2.72
CA LEU A 97 -5.19 -2.05 3.60
C LEU A 97 -5.08 -0.53 3.76
N THR A 98 -5.17 -0.07 4.98
CA THR A 98 -5.00 1.34 5.33
C THR A 98 -3.81 1.47 6.26
N ILE A 99 -2.86 2.33 5.93
CA ILE A 99 -1.69 2.62 6.74
C ILE A 99 -1.67 4.10 7.09
N ASN A 100 -1.67 4.40 8.38
CA ASN A 100 -1.56 5.77 8.85
C ASN A 100 -0.12 6.24 8.72
N ARG A 101 0.09 7.34 8.00
CA ARG A 101 1.42 7.90 7.71
C ARG A 101 2.06 8.60 8.89
N ILE A 102 1.26 8.98 9.88
CA ILE A 102 1.72 9.75 11.04
C ILE A 102 2.23 8.81 12.13
N ASN A 103 1.45 7.78 12.47
CA ASN A 103 1.77 6.87 13.58
C ASN A 103 2.11 5.44 13.15
N GLY A 104 1.96 5.09 11.88
CA GLY A 104 2.25 3.74 11.38
C GLY A 104 1.17 2.71 11.64
N GLU A 105 0.07 3.07 12.28
CA GLU A 105 -1.02 2.12 12.51
C GLU A 105 -1.60 1.64 11.20
N PHE A 106 -1.85 0.34 11.10
CA PHE A 106 -2.49 -0.22 9.93
C PHE A 106 -3.75 -1.01 10.29
N GLU A 107 -4.65 -1.06 9.32
CA GLU A 107 -5.85 -1.88 9.33
C GLU A 107 -5.92 -2.65 8.03
N ASN A 108 -6.17 -3.93 8.12
CA ASN A 108 -6.37 -4.78 6.95
C ASN A 108 -7.69 -5.52 7.10
N VAL A 109 -8.60 -5.30 6.17
CA VAL A 109 -9.93 -5.89 6.18
C VAL A 109 -10.06 -6.84 5.00
N PHE A 110 -10.43 -8.08 5.27
CA PHE A 110 -10.69 -9.09 4.26
C PHE A 110 -12.17 -9.43 4.24
N THR A 111 -12.76 -9.41 3.07
CA THR A 111 -14.14 -9.83 2.87
C THR A 111 -14.20 -10.86 1.74
N SER A 112 -15.05 -11.86 1.92
CA SER A 112 -15.33 -12.82 0.85
C SER A 112 -16.83 -12.89 0.59
N SER A 113 -17.21 -13.04 -0.68
CA SER A 113 -18.57 -13.35 -1.08
C SER A 113 -18.59 -14.74 -1.71
N GLY A 114 -19.42 -15.60 -1.20
CA GLY A 114 -19.56 -16.98 -1.69
C GLY A 114 -19.81 -17.93 -0.53
N GLY A 115 -21.05 -18.33 -0.33
CA GLY A 115 -21.48 -19.28 0.68
C GLY A 115 -21.65 -18.69 2.08
N SER A 116 -20.63 -18.20 2.70
CA SER A 116 -20.69 -17.43 3.94
C SER A 116 -19.72 -16.27 3.83
N ALA A 117 -20.22 -15.05 3.92
CA ALA A 117 -19.36 -13.86 3.94
C ALA A 117 -18.49 -13.90 5.20
N GLU A 118 -17.19 -14.17 5.01
CA GLU A 118 -16.22 -14.10 6.09
C GLU A 118 -15.56 -12.73 6.04
N ILE A 119 -15.56 -12.05 7.17
CA ILE A 119 -14.87 -10.79 7.34
C ILE A 119 -13.81 -10.99 8.41
N GLU A 120 -12.58 -10.76 8.06
CA GLU A 120 -11.45 -10.76 8.98
C GLU A 120 -10.84 -9.37 9.00
N TYR A 121 -10.47 -8.92 10.18
CA TYR A 121 -9.90 -7.60 10.38
C TYR A 121 -8.63 -7.71 11.22
N LEU A 122 -7.53 -7.22 10.67
CA LEU A 122 -6.23 -7.20 11.32
C LEU A 122 -5.82 -5.78 11.64
N GLU A 123 -5.27 -5.57 12.81
CA GLU A 123 -4.70 -4.30 13.24
C GLU A 123 -3.27 -4.49 13.72
N GLY A 124 -2.47 -3.46 13.55
CA GLY A 124 -1.11 -3.44 14.06
C GLY A 124 -0.37 -2.16 13.73
N HIS A 125 0.93 -2.26 13.74
CA HIS A 125 1.85 -1.15 13.51
C HIS A 125 2.86 -1.47 12.44
N CYS A 126 3.08 -0.50 11.56
CA CYS A 126 4.18 -0.50 10.60
C CYS A 126 5.26 0.47 11.03
N THR A 127 6.50 0.05 10.93
CA THR A 127 7.67 0.89 11.15
C THR A 127 8.51 0.94 9.88
N PRO A 128 9.23 2.05 9.63
CA PRO A 128 10.14 2.11 8.49
C PRO A 128 11.14 0.97 8.53
N GLY A 129 11.28 0.27 7.42
CA GLY A 129 12.32 -0.75 7.28
C GLY A 129 13.69 -0.11 7.33
N LYS A 130 14.61 -0.74 8.01
CA LYS A 130 16.01 -0.28 8.03
C LYS A 130 16.56 -0.44 6.62
N LYS A 131 17.01 0.65 6.03
CA LYS A 131 17.88 0.57 4.86
C LYS A 131 19.15 -0.16 5.29
N LEU A 132 19.45 -1.26 4.63
CA LEU A 132 20.67 -2.03 4.87
C LEU A 132 21.94 -1.35 4.32
N PHE A 133 21.83 -0.11 3.94
CA PHE A 133 22.93 0.68 3.40
C PHE A 133 22.91 2.09 3.93
#